data_a6cd6d6068e55d06fe75780288ed8e65
#
_entry.id   a6cd6d6068e55d06fe75780288ed8e65
#
_cell.length_a   1.000
_cell.length_b   1.000
_cell.length_c   1.000
_cell.angle_alpha   90.00
_cell.angle_beta   90.00
_cell.angle_gamma   90.00
#
_symmetry.space_group_name_H-M   'P 1'
#
loop_
_entity.id
_entity.type
_entity.pdbx_description
1 polymer ?
#
loop_
_entity_poly.entity_id
_entity_poly.type
_entity_poly.pdbx_seq_one_letter_code
_entity_poly.pdbx_strand_id
1 'polypeptide(L)'
;MVKETIYSPCSGTVEKVLTKENNHVYEWEKLFLIKAHNGKIEEISIGISGHITSLHVKKGQRVTKETSLAIIQDDLLITGSD
;
A
#
# COMPACT_ATOMS: atom_id res chain seq x y z
N MET A 1 -8.80 11.42 12.25
CA MET A 1 -8.65 10.68 11.00
C MET A 1 -7.58 9.66 11.14
N VAL A 2 -7.86 8.48 10.64
CA VAL A 2 -6.96 7.36 10.83
C VAL A 2 -6.11 7.18 9.60
N LYS A 3 -4.80 7.11 9.81
CA LYS A 3 -3.86 6.79 8.76
C LYS A 3 -3.24 5.44 9.07
N GLU A 4 -3.04 4.64 8.05
CA GLU A 4 -2.38 3.36 8.20
C GLU A 4 -1.19 3.26 7.27
N THR A 5 -0.14 2.64 7.77
CA THR A 5 1.05 2.39 6.97
C THR A 5 0.93 1.02 6.34
N ILE A 6 1.19 0.94 5.05
CA ILE A 6 1.18 -0.31 4.31
C ILE A 6 2.62 -0.79 4.22
N TYR A 7 2.88 -1.97 4.79
CA TYR A 7 4.22 -2.56 4.78
C TYR A 7 4.30 -3.69 3.78
N SER A 8 5.52 -3.97 3.33
CA SER A 8 5.75 -5.12 2.48
C SER A 8 5.59 -6.40 3.32
N PRO A 9 4.90 -7.42 2.81
CA PRO A 9 4.74 -8.68 3.55
C PRO A 9 5.98 -9.57 3.49
N CYS A 10 6.94 -9.22 2.63
CA CYS A 10 8.11 -10.05 2.42
C CYS A 10 9.27 -9.20 1.94
N SER A 11 10.46 -9.80 1.97
CA SER A 11 11.64 -9.18 1.36
C SER A 11 11.64 -9.49 -0.12
N GLY A 12 11.94 -8.50 -0.92
CA GLY A 12 11.95 -8.69 -2.37
C GLY A 12 12.15 -7.37 -3.09
N THR A 13 11.61 -7.29 -4.29
CA THR A 13 11.75 -6.11 -5.15
C THR A 13 10.35 -5.67 -5.61
N VAL A 14 10.14 -4.38 -5.64
CA VAL A 14 8.87 -3.83 -6.13
C VAL A 14 8.77 -4.11 -7.63
N GLU A 15 7.85 -4.98 -8.00
CA GLU A 15 7.66 -5.36 -9.40
C GLU A 15 6.82 -4.32 -10.11
N LYS A 16 5.75 -3.84 -9.46
CA LYS A 16 4.89 -2.81 -10.01
C LYS A 16 4.29 -1.97 -8.90
N VAL A 17 4.09 -0.69 -9.19
CA VAL A 17 3.35 0.23 -8.33
C VAL A 17 2.07 0.57 -9.09
N LEU A 18 0.93 0.17 -8.55
CA LEU A 18 -0.37 0.30 -9.21
C LEU A 18 -1.18 1.48 -8.70
N THR A 19 -0.61 2.26 -7.81
CA THR A 19 -1.27 3.44 -7.25
C THR A 19 -0.28 4.60 -7.23
N LYS A 20 -0.72 5.78 -6.82
CA LYS A 20 0.16 6.94 -6.70
C LYS A 20 -0.39 7.86 -5.62
N GLU A 21 0.42 8.84 -5.23
CA GLU A 21 0.02 9.81 -4.21
C GLU A 21 -1.24 10.54 -4.66
N ASN A 22 -2.08 10.79 -3.69
CA ASN A 22 -3.35 11.48 -3.85
C ASN A 22 -4.41 10.66 -4.59
N ASN A 23 -4.09 9.41 -4.94
CA ASN A 23 -5.08 8.53 -5.54
C ASN A 23 -6.04 8.03 -4.47
N HIS A 24 -7.30 7.93 -4.84
CA HIS A 24 -8.27 7.22 -4.03
C HIS A 24 -8.20 5.74 -4.37
N VAL A 25 -8.20 4.89 -3.36
CA VAL A 25 -8.19 3.44 -3.56
C VAL A 25 -9.38 2.82 -2.84
N TYR A 26 -9.85 1.71 -3.36
CA TYR A 26 -10.99 0.98 -2.81
C TYR A 26 -10.51 -0.23 -2.03
N GLU A 27 -11.40 -0.75 -1.17
CA GLU A 27 -11.11 -1.96 -0.43
C GLU A 27 -10.59 -3.05 -1.36
N TRP A 28 -9.49 -3.67 -0.95
CA TRP A 28 -8.89 -4.81 -1.65
C TRP A 28 -8.41 -4.51 -3.07
N GLU A 29 -8.32 -3.24 -3.44
CA GLU A 29 -7.71 -2.86 -4.70
C GLU A 29 -6.22 -3.20 -4.64
N LYS A 30 -5.67 -3.75 -5.71
CA LYS A 30 -4.24 -4.09 -5.75
C LYS A 30 -3.43 -2.82 -5.86
N LEU A 31 -2.51 -2.64 -4.94
CA LEU A 31 -1.71 -1.42 -4.85
C LEU A 31 -0.28 -1.63 -5.31
N PHE A 32 0.30 -2.80 -5.02
CA PHE A 32 1.68 -3.11 -5.36
C PHE A 32 1.80 -4.58 -5.72
N LEU A 33 2.80 -4.88 -6.54
CA LEU A 33 3.26 -6.24 -6.76
C LEU A 33 4.70 -6.31 -6.30
N ILE A 34 5.00 -7.24 -5.40
CA ILE A 34 6.34 -7.45 -4.86
C ILE A 34 6.83 -8.81 -5.32
N LYS A 35 8.01 -8.84 -5.92
CA LYS A 35 8.62 -10.10 -6.32
C LYS A 35 9.51 -10.57 -5.17
N ALA A 36 9.10 -11.63 -4.51
CA ALA A 36 9.84 -12.19 -3.39
C ALA A 36 11.09 -12.91 -3.86
N HIS A 37 11.99 -13.24 -2.92
CA HIS A 37 13.26 -13.91 -3.23
C HIS A 37 13.08 -15.20 -3.99
N ASN A 38 12.00 -15.93 -3.72
CA ASN A 38 11.75 -17.21 -4.38
C ASN A 38 11.12 -17.04 -5.76
N GLY A 39 11.01 -15.80 -6.25
CA GLY A 39 10.42 -15.53 -7.55
C GLY A 39 8.91 -15.37 -7.55
N LYS A 40 8.27 -15.58 -6.41
CA LYS A 40 6.82 -15.51 -6.30
C LYS A 40 6.39 -14.05 -6.26
N ILE A 41 5.30 -13.73 -6.95
CA ILE A 41 4.74 -12.38 -6.93
C ILE A 41 3.69 -12.31 -5.83
N GLU A 42 3.88 -11.36 -4.91
CA GLU A 42 2.94 -11.10 -3.84
C GLU A 42 2.14 -9.85 -4.20
N GLU A 43 0.82 -9.97 -4.17
CA GLU A 43 -0.07 -8.84 -4.44
C GLU A 43 -0.40 -8.16 -3.13
N ILE A 44 -0.22 -6.86 -3.09
CA ILE A 44 -0.46 -6.09 -1.88
C ILE A 44 -1.74 -5.30 -2.05
N SER A 45 -2.68 -5.55 -1.17
CA SER A 45 -3.93 -4.80 -1.09
C SER A 45 -4.23 -4.56 0.38
N ILE A 46 -5.21 -3.71 0.65
CA ILE A 46 -5.57 -3.40 2.01
C ILE A 46 -7.10 -3.38 2.11
N GLY A 47 -7.61 -3.81 3.24
CA GLY A 47 -9.05 -3.97 3.45
C GLY A 47 -9.79 -2.71 3.85
N ILE A 48 -9.26 -1.55 3.48
CA ILE A 48 -9.95 -0.28 3.71
C ILE A 48 -9.90 0.55 2.44
N SER A 49 -10.82 1.47 2.30
CA SER A 49 -10.76 2.44 1.21
C SER A 49 -10.27 3.77 1.76
N GLY A 50 -9.61 4.54 0.94
CA GLY A 50 -9.07 5.82 1.37
C GLY A 50 -8.20 6.46 0.32
N HIS A 51 -7.41 7.43 0.76
CA HIS A 51 -6.48 8.15 -0.12
C HIS A 51 -5.05 7.82 0.24
N ILE A 52 -4.23 7.63 -0.76
CA ILE A 52 -2.79 7.47 -0.56
C ILE A 52 -2.20 8.85 -0.29
N THR A 53 -1.76 9.07 0.94
CA THR A 53 -1.20 10.37 1.32
C THR A 53 0.30 10.45 1.10
N SER A 54 0.97 9.30 1.07
CA SER A 54 2.42 9.24 0.81
C SER A 54 2.74 7.94 0.11
N LEU A 55 3.61 8.01 -0.88
CA LEU A 55 4.09 6.84 -1.59
C LEU A 55 5.60 6.77 -1.38
N HIS A 56 6.09 5.70 -0.78
CA HIS A 56 7.46 5.61 -0.32
C HIS A 56 8.37 4.77 -1.20
N VAL A 57 7.83 4.04 -2.17
CA VAL A 57 8.64 3.15 -3.00
C VAL A 57 8.32 3.35 -4.47
N LYS A 58 9.21 2.85 -5.31
CA LYS A 58 9.04 2.89 -6.75
C LYS A 58 9.44 1.55 -7.33
N LYS A 59 9.04 1.31 -8.58
CA LYS A 59 9.36 0.08 -9.29
C LYS A 59 10.86 -0.16 -9.28
N GLY A 60 11.25 -1.40 -8.97
CA GLY A 60 12.64 -1.80 -8.95
C GLY A 60 13.32 -1.65 -7.60
N GLN A 61 12.67 -1.01 -6.65
CA GLN A 61 13.26 -0.78 -5.34
C GLN A 61 13.21 -2.05 -4.50
N ARG A 62 14.27 -2.31 -3.74
CA ARG A 62 14.30 -3.41 -2.80
C ARG A 62 13.54 -3.06 -1.54
N VAL A 63 12.82 -4.03 -1.01
CA VAL A 63 12.02 -3.84 0.20
C VAL A 63 12.21 -5.03 1.14
N THR A 64 11.91 -4.79 2.40
CA THR A 64 11.90 -5.83 3.44
C THR A 64 10.56 -5.76 4.17
N LYS A 65 10.36 -6.66 5.11
CA LYS A 65 9.13 -6.65 5.92
C LYS A 65 8.95 -5.38 6.72
N GLU A 66 10.00 -4.61 6.90
CA GLU A 66 9.93 -3.36 7.66
C GLU A 66 9.81 -2.13 6.78
N THR A 67 9.82 -2.32 5.47
CA THR A 67 9.75 -1.20 4.54
C THR A 67 8.32 -0.71 4.41
N SER A 68 8.11 0.57 4.69
CA SER A 68 6.84 1.22 4.43
C SER A 68 6.68 1.43 2.93
N LEU A 69 5.59 0.95 2.37
CA LEU A 69 5.30 1.12 0.95
C LEU A 69 4.53 2.41 0.72
N ALA A 70 3.57 2.71 1.58
CA ALA A 70 2.72 3.88 1.42
C ALA A 70 1.97 4.14 2.71
N ILE A 71 1.37 5.31 2.81
CA ILE A 71 0.45 5.64 3.90
C ILE A 71 -0.91 5.93 3.28
N ILE A 72 -1.94 5.32 3.84
CA ILE A 72 -3.32 5.53 3.40
C ILE A 72 -4.11 6.18 4.51
N GLN A 73 -4.91 7.16 4.14
CA GLN A 73 -5.84 7.80 5.07
C GLN A 73 -7.22 7.21 4.83
N ASP A 74 -7.78 6.61 5.88
CA ASP A 74 -9.07 5.92 5.81
C ASP A 74 -10.19 6.90 5.45
N ASP A 75 -11.07 6.46 4.58
CA ASP A 75 -12.27 7.22 4.23
C ASP A 75 -13.33 7.19 5.32
N LEU A 76 -13.16 6.33 6.29
CA LEU A 76 -14.17 6.18 7.30
C LEU A 76 -14.38 7.50 8.00
N LEU A 77 -15.40 8.20 7.60
CA LEU A 77 -15.78 9.41 8.24
C LEU A 77 -16.57 9.03 9.43
N ILE A 78 -15.94 9.15 10.53
CA ILE A 78 -16.68 9.06 11.72
C ILE A 78 -17.31 10.36 11.93
N THR A 79 -18.35 10.51 11.28
CA THR A 79 -19.06 11.67 11.56
C THR A 79 -20.00 11.38 12.64
N GLY A 80 -19.72 10.82 13.43
CA GLY A 80 -20.68 10.73 14.39
C GLY A 80 -21.48 11.92 14.41
N SER A 81 -21.55 12.20 14.03
CA SER A 81 -21.89 12.93 14.22
C SER A 81 -22.67 13.34 14.26
N ASP A 82 -22.78 13.21 14.06
CA ASP A 82 -23.14 13.52 14.04
C ASP A 82 -23.64 13.49 14.24
#